data_dc5896a5470fee4d99d3fc2f1abcfb9c
#
_entry.id   dc5896a5470fee4d99d3fc2f1abcfb9c
#
_cell.length_a   1.000
_cell.length_b   1.000
_cell.length_c   1.000
_cell.angle_alpha   90.00
_cell.angle_beta   90.00
_cell.angle_gamma   90.00
#
_symmetry.space_group_name_H-M   'P 1'
#
loop_
_entity.id
_entity.type
_entity.pdbx_description
1 polymer ?
#
loop_
_entity_poly.entity_id
_entity_poly.type
_entity_poly.pdbx_seq_one_letter_code
_entity_poly.pdbx_strand_id
1 'polypeptide(L)'
;PLYIKRTINHCNKALNKASLTINDIDNIILVGGSTLSPIIRESLENEFNIPLKFDIDPVTVVAKGAAIYAGTLIKPSNDVVESDKIGIELNYSATGPRNEEFFVSGRIFSENINDFDGFYIEAINVKTETTTGKVPVESDGYFDLELMPENDLNEYSINLYGFDGSLVEIDENSPNAIIYNCQAVAGTPTV
;
A
#
# COMPACT_ATOMS: atom_id res chain seq x y z
N PRO A 1 -18.65 2.44 -30.24
CA PRO A 1 -19.29 3.12 -29.09
C PRO A 1 -18.32 4.10 -28.44
N LEU A 2 -18.83 5.26 -28.03
CA LEU A 2 -18.01 6.35 -27.48
C LEU A 2 -17.16 5.93 -26.27
N TYR A 3 -17.69 5.08 -25.42
CA TYR A 3 -16.99 4.60 -24.23
C TYR A 3 -15.77 3.73 -24.56
N ILE A 4 -15.84 2.87 -25.58
CA ILE A 4 -14.72 2.02 -25.99
C ILE A 4 -13.57 2.89 -26.54
N LYS A 5 -13.88 3.88 -27.38
CA LYS A 5 -12.86 4.84 -27.86
C LYS A 5 -12.17 5.57 -26.73
N ARG A 6 -12.93 5.93 -25.69
CA ARG A 6 -12.39 6.59 -24.51
C ARG A 6 -11.44 5.66 -23.73
N THR A 7 -11.81 4.38 -23.58
CA THR A 7 -10.94 3.36 -22.96
C THR A 7 -9.64 3.19 -23.76
N ILE A 8 -9.72 3.02 -25.06
CA ILE A 8 -8.55 2.91 -25.94
C ILE A 8 -7.63 4.14 -25.81
N ASN A 9 -8.19 5.34 -25.79
CA ASN A 9 -7.42 6.55 -25.55
C ASN A 9 -6.71 6.57 -24.19
N HIS A 10 -7.31 6.01 -23.14
CA HIS A 10 -6.66 5.88 -21.85
C HIS A 10 -5.51 4.87 -21.87
N CYS A 11 -5.67 3.75 -22.57
CA CYS A 11 -4.58 2.78 -22.78
C CYS A 11 -3.39 3.44 -23.49
N ASN A 12 -3.65 4.16 -24.58
CA ASN A 12 -2.59 4.85 -25.33
C ASN A 12 -1.89 5.93 -24.49
N LYS A 13 -2.65 6.68 -23.65
CA LYS A 13 -2.05 7.64 -22.71
C LYS A 13 -1.18 6.95 -21.66
N ALA A 14 -1.59 5.80 -21.16
CA ALA A 14 -0.82 5.03 -20.17
C ALA A 14 0.50 4.53 -20.79
N LEU A 15 0.47 3.99 -22.01
CA LEU A 15 1.66 3.59 -22.75
C LEU A 15 2.62 4.76 -22.95
N ASN A 16 2.12 5.90 -23.42
CA ASN A 16 2.93 7.10 -23.60
C ASN A 16 3.54 7.60 -22.31
N LYS A 17 2.77 7.58 -21.21
CA LYS A 17 3.29 7.99 -19.87
C LYS A 17 4.39 7.05 -19.38
N ALA A 18 4.30 5.77 -19.71
CA ALA A 18 5.33 4.77 -19.39
C ALA A 18 6.51 4.77 -20.37
N SER A 19 6.50 5.62 -21.41
CA SER A 19 7.47 5.59 -22.52
C SER A 19 7.54 4.24 -23.22
N LEU A 20 6.40 3.52 -23.28
CA LEU A 20 6.24 2.23 -23.94
C LEU A 20 5.42 2.38 -25.22
N THR A 21 5.62 1.44 -26.13
CA THR A 21 4.81 1.24 -27.33
C THR A 21 3.98 -0.04 -27.19
N ILE A 22 3.01 -0.22 -28.08
CA ILE A 22 2.21 -1.43 -28.09
C ILE A 22 3.04 -2.71 -28.35
N ASN A 23 4.17 -2.59 -29.03
CA ASN A 23 5.09 -3.71 -29.29
C ASN A 23 5.87 -4.17 -28.05
N ASP A 24 5.88 -3.37 -27.00
CA ASP A 24 6.51 -3.69 -25.73
C ASP A 24 5.55 -4.45 -24.79
N ILE A 25 4.30 -4.71 -25.25
CA ILE A 25 3.25 -5.36 -24.47
C ILE A 25 2.99 -6.78 -25.00
N ASP A 26 3.23 -7.76 -24.16
CA ASP A 26 3.02 -9.17 -24.50
C ASP A 26 1.54 -9.59 -24.47
N ASN A 27 0.76 -9.06 -23.54
CA ASN A 27 -0.62 -9.47 -23.29
C ASN A 27 -1.47 -8.35 -22.71
N ILE A 28 -2.78 -8.39 -23.01
CA ILE A 28 -3.78 -7.55 -22.35
C ILE A 28 -4.62 -8.42 -21.43
N ILE A 29 -4.63 -8.08 -20.13
CA ILE A 29 -5.46 -8.74 -19.13
C ILE A 29 -6.73 -7.92 -18.93
N LEU A 30 -7.87 -8.56 -19.09
CA LEU A 30 -9.17 -7.92 -18.90
C LEU A 30 -9.66 -8.12 -17.46
N VAL A 31 -10.08 -7.02 -16.80
CA VAL A 31 -10.58 -7.02 -15.43
C VAL A 31 -11.95 -6.35 -15.34
N GLY A 32 -12.85 -6.95 -14.58
CA GLY A 32 -14.21 -6.46 -14.37
C GLY A 32 -15.24 -7.10 -15.31
N GLY A 33 -16.47 -7.27 -14.84
CA GLY A 33 -17.55 -7.99 -15.54
C GLY A 33 -17.93 -7.37 -16.89
N SER A 34 -17.78 -6.06 -17.07
CA SER A 34 -18.06 -5.39 -18.35
C SER A 34 -17.15 -5.88 -19.50
N THR A 35 -15.95 -6.37 -19.17
CA THR A 35 -15.00 -6.90 -20.17
C THR A 35 -15.41 -8.26 -20.73
N LEU A 36 -16.45 -8.88 -20.21
CA LEU A 36 -17.08 -10.08 -20.80
C LEU A 36 -17.83 -9.76 -22.09
N SER A 37 -18.13 -8.49 -22.37
CA SER A 37 -18.83 -8.08 -23.59
C SER A 37 -17.98 -8.35 -24.85
N PRO A 38 -18.52 -9.10 -25.84
CA PRO A 38 -17.82 -9.39 -27.09
C PRO A 38 -17.37 -8.12 -27.81
N ILE A 39 -18.20 -7.09 -27.81
CA ILE A 39 -17.92 -5.82 -28.49
C ILE A 39 -16.66 -5.15 -27.92
N ILE A 40 -16.45 -5.22 -26.60
CA ILE A 40 -15.26 -4.66 -25.96
C ILE A 40 -14.03 -5.45 -26.38
N ARG A 41 -14.11 -6.78 -26.34
CA ARG A 41 -13.01 -7.67 -26.71
C ARG A 41 -12.59 -7.48 -28.16
N GLU A 42 -13.52 -7.58 -29.09
CA GLU A 42 -13.27 -7.36 -30.52
C GLU A 42 -12.68 -5.97 -30.80
N SER A 43 -13.17 -4.94 -30.11
CA SER A 43 -12.65 -3.58 -30.30
C SER A 43 -11.21 -3.44 -29.82
N LEU A 44 -10.83 -4.08 -28.71
CA LEU A 44 -9.46 -4.07 -28.19
C LEU A 44 -8.51 -4.90 -29.07
N GLU A 45 -8.94 -6.09 -29.50
CA GLU A 45 -8.17 -6.94 -30.41
C GLU A 45 -7.89 -6.25 -31.73
N ASN A 46 -8.91 -5.60 -32.31
CA ASN A 46 -8.78 -4.87 -33.58
C ASN A 46 -7.89 -3.62 -33.46
N GLU A 47 -7.88 -2.95 -32.31
CA GLU A 47 -7.09 -1.74 -32.09
C GLU A 47 -5.63 -2.04 -31.84
N PHE A 48 -5.36 -3.00 -30.94
CA PHE A 48 -4.02 -3.25 -30.44
C PHE A 48 -3.31 -4.42 -31.13
N ASN A 49 -4.05 -5.29 -31.79
CA ASN A 49 -3.54 -6.51 -32.46
C ASN A 49 -2.67 -7.37 -31.53
N ILE A 50 -3.02 -7.42 -30.22
CA ILE A 50 -2.36 -8.21 -29.19
C ILE A 50 -3.36 -9.25 -28.67
N PRO A 51 -2.90 -10.49 -28.37
CA PRO A 51 -3.75 -11.50 -27.77
C PRO A 51 -4.34 -11.06 -26.42
N LEU A 52 -5.65 -11.16 -26.29
CA LEU A 52 -6.30 -11.04 -25.00
C LEU A 52 -6.14 -12.34 -24.21
N LYS A 53 -5.74 -12.25 -22.94
CA LYS A 53 -5.70 -13.42 -22.05
C LYS A 53 -7.08 -13.70 -21.46
N PHE A 54 -7.52 -14.95 -21.59
CA PHE A 54 -8.81 -15.46 -21.12
C PHE A 54 -8.69 -16.51 -19.99
N ASP A 55 -7.47 -16.87 -19.62
CA ASP A 55 -7.16 -17.81 -18.55
C ASP A 55 -7.44 -17.26 -17.15
N ILE A 56 -7.73 -15.97 -17.06
CA ILE A 56 -8.06 -15.27 -15.83
C ILE A 56 -9.54 -14.82 -15.90
N ASP A 57 -10.32 -15.22 -14.89
CA ASP A 57 -11.70 -14.77 -14.78
C ASP A 57 -11.77 -13.28 -14.40
N PRO A 58 -12.27 -12.41 -15.29
CA PRO A 58 -12.28 -10.97 -15.06
C PRO A 58 -13.12 -10.52 -13.86
N VAL A 59 -14.05 -11.34 -13.40
CA VAL A 59 -14.96 -11.01 -12.29
C VAL A 59 -14.28 -11.26 -10.95
N THR A 60 -13.53 -12.34 -10.84
CA THR A 60 -12.95 -12.80 -9.56
C THR A 60 -11.47 -12.49 -9.39
N VAL A 61 -10.77 -12.04 -10.45
CA VAL A 61 -9.32 -11.85 -10.43
C VAL A 61 -8.84 -10.90 -9.33
N VAL A 62 -9.58 -9.81 -9.07
CA VAL A 62 -9.22 -8.84 -8.02
C VAL A 62 -9.30 -9.48 -6.64
N ALA A 63 -10.39 -10.21 -6.36
CA ALA A 63 -10.57 -10.90 -5.09
C ALA A 63 -9.51 -12.01 -4.89
N LYS A 64 -9.20 -12.77 -5.96
CA LYS A 64 -8.12 -13.77 -5.92
C LYS A 64 -6.75 -13.13 -5.68
N GLY A 65 -6.46 -12.03 -6.38
CA GLY A 65 -5.22 -11.27 -6.19
C GLY A 65 -5.09 -10.74 -4.76
N ALA A 66 -6.16 -10.17 -4.22
CA ALA A 66 -6.21 -9.71 -2.83
C ALA A 66 -5.98 -10.86 -1.83
N ALA A 67 -6.58 -12.02 -2.05
CA ALA A 67 -6.39 -13.19 -1.21
C ALA A 67 -4.95 -13.73 -1.27
N ILE A 68 -4.34 -13.76 -2.46
CA ILE A 68 -2.93 -14.16 -2.63
C ILE A 68 -2.03 -13.15 -1.91
N TYR A 69 -2.26 -11.85 -2.10
CA TYR A 69 -1.50 -10.79 -1.43
C TYR A 69 -1.62 -10.89 0.09
N ALA A 70 -2.85 -11.04 0.62
CA ALA A 70 -3.05 -11.26 2.04
C ALA A 70 -2.30 -12.49 2.59
N GLY A 71 -2.17 -13.55 1.79
CA GLY A 71 -1.37 -14.73 2.15
C GLY A 71 0.15 -14.50 2.14
N THR A 72 0.63 -13.46 1.48
CA THR A 72 2.06 -13.06 1.51
C THR A 72 2.38 -12.10 2.66
N LEU A 73 1.36 -11.49 3.26
CA LEU A 73 1.55 -10.68 4.45
C LEU A 73 1.98 -11.60 5.59
N ILE A 74 2.98 -11.15 6.34
CA ILE A 74 3.42 -11.86 7.55
C ILE A 74 2.20 -11.98 8.44
N LYS A 75 1.81 -13.22 8.80
CA LYS A 75 0.81 -13.41 9.85
C LYS A 75 1.32 -12.69 11.09
N PRO A 76 0.48 -11.86 11.74
CA PRO A 76 0.84 -11.38 13.05
C PRO A 76 1.27 -12.58 13.88
N SER A 77 2.50 -12.57 14.35
CA SER A 77 2.93 -13.56 15.32
C SER A 77 2.03 -13.34 16.52
N ASN A 78 1.33 -14.39 16.97
CA ASN A 78 0.75 -14.39 18.31
C ASN A 78 1.91 -14.55 19.31
N ASP A 79 2.92 -13.69 19.20
CA ASP A 79 3.95 -13.62 20.21
C ASP A 79 3.29 -13.05 21.45
N VAL A 80 3.28 -13.86 22.49
CA VAL A 80 2.71 -13.53 23.80
C VAL A 80 3.46 -12.28 24.28
N VAL A 81 2.78 -11.14 24.21
CA VAL A 81 3.27 -9.88 24.77
C VAL A 81 3.34 -10.07 26.28
N GLU A 82 4.48 -9.79 26.91
CA GLU A 82 4.56 -9.79 28.38
C GLU A 82 3.44 -8.90 28.95
N SER A 83 2.77 -9.38 29.99
CA SER A 83 1.42 -9.02 30.44
C SER A 83 1.10 -7.52 30.64
N ASP A 84 2.08 -6.64 30.58
CA ASP A 84 1.90 -5.20 30.84
C ASP A 84 2.33 -4.28 29.68
N LYS A 85 2.80 -4.84 28.54
CA LYS A 85 3.28 -4.06 27.40
C LYS A 85 2.27 -4.07 26.26
N ILE A 86 2.37 -3.08 25.38
CA ILE A 86 1.56 -2.99 24.16
C ILE A 86 2.42 -3.41 22.96
N GLY A 87 1.94 -4.40 22.22
CA GLY A 87 2.54 -4.82 20.95
C GLY A 87 2.08 -3.92 19.81
N ILE A 88 2.92 -3.78 18.79
CA ILE A 88 2.59 -3.09 17.51
C ILE A 88 2.84 -4.03 16.35
N GLU A 89 1.93 -4.03 15.40
CA GLU A 89 2.08 -4.64 14.09
C GLU A 89 2.03 -3.55 13.02
N LEU A 90 2.89 -3.64 12.01
CA LEU A 90 2.95 -2.68 10.90
C LEU A 90 2.80 -3.40 9.57
N ASN A 91 2.05 -2.81 8.66
CA ASN A 91 1.85 -3.28 7.30
C ASN A 91 2.06 -2.13 6.32
N TYR A 92 3.14 -2.18 5.54
CA TYR A 92 3.46 -1.17 4.53
C TYR A 92 4.41 -1.74 3.46
N SER A 93 4.51 -1.05 2.33
CA SER A 93 5.56 -1.33 1.36
C SER A 93 6.85 -0.64 1.80
N ALA A 94 7.91 -1.39 2.02
CA ALA A 94 9.20 -0.85 2.44
C ALA A 94 9.95 -0.08 1.31
N THR A 95 9.38 -0.06 0.10
CA THR A 95 9.99 0.62 -1.06
C THR A 95 8.91 1.28 -1.92
N GLY A 96 9.25 2.42 -2.52
CA GLY A 96 8.37 3.12 -3.45
C GLY A 96 9.01 4.40 -4.00
N PRO A 97 8.24 5.20 -4.75
CA PRO A 97 8.74 6.42 -5.36
C PRO A 97 9.09 7.49 -4.33
N ARG A 98 10.08 8.33 -4.68
CA ARG A 98 10.38 9.56 -3.96
C ARG A 98 9.30 10.61 -4.29
N ASN A 99 8.97 11.46 -3.35
CA ASN A 99 7.99 12.55 -3.49
C ASN A 99 6.53 12.10 -3.73
N GLU A 100 6.20 10.89 -3.36
CA GLU A 100 4.83 10.41 -3.24
C GLU A 100 4.59 9.94 -1.81
N GLU A 101 3.43 10.26 -1.27
CA GLU A 101 3.00 9.79 0.04
C GLU A 101 2.89 8.27 0.05
N PHE A 102 3.26 7.65 1.15
CA PHE A 102 3.02 6.23 1.38
C PHE A 102 2.26 6.02 2.68
N PHE A 103 1.49 4.95 2.70
CA PHE A 103 0.63 4.64 3.83
C PHE A 103 1.20 3.46 4.62
N VAL A 104 1.11 3.58 5.93
CA VAL A 104 1.45 2.53 6.88
C VAL A 104 0.22 2.24 7.71
N SER A 105 -0.41 1.11 7.45
CA SER A 105 -1.48 0.60 8.31
C SER A 105 -0.86 -0.22 9.44
N GLY A 106 -1.39 -0.09 10.64
CA GLY A 106 -0.90 -0.85 11.77
C GLY A 106 -1.99 -1.18 12.77
N ARG A 107 -1.61 -1.95 13.76
CA ARG A 107 -2.47 -2.30 14.87
C ARG A 107 -1.66 -2.38 16.16
N ILE A 108 -2.17 -1.78 17.22
CA ILE A 108 -1.69 -2.03 18.58
C ILE A 108 -2.55 -3.12 19.24
N PHE A 109 -1.95 -3.91 20.11
CA PHE A 109 -2.62 -4.99 20.83
C PHE A 109 -2.00 -5.21 22.19
N SER A 110 -2.80 -5.72 23.14
CA SER A 110 -2.38 -6.06 24.49
C SER A 110 -3.27 -7.18 25.02
N GLU A 111 -2.76 -7.97 25.96
CA GLU A 111 -3.58 -8.98 26.66
C GLU A 111 -4.55 -8.33 27.66
N ASN A 112 -4.20 -7.16 28.19
CA ASN A 112 -4.94 -6.51 29.26
C ASN A 112 -5.81 -5.34 28.83
N ILE A 113 -5.65 -4.83 27.58
CA ILE A 113 -6.38 -3.69 27.03
C ILE A 113 -7.18 -4.17 25.82
N ASN A 114 -8.51 -4.03 25.90
CA ASN A 114 -9.43 -4.42 24.83
C ASN A 114 -10.06 -3.22 24.13
N ASP A 115 -9.83 -2.02 24.62
CA ASP A 115 -10.33 -0.78 24.03
C ASP A 115 -9.20 0.24 24.02
N PHE A 116 -8.83 0.70 22.83
CA PHE A 116 -7.74 1.65 22.60
C PHE A 116 -8.23 3.06 22.26
N ASP A 117 -9.52 3.35 22.52
CA ASP A 117 -10.02 4.72 22.37
C ASP A 117 -9.23 5.70 23.23
N GLY A 118 -8.84 6.82 22.63
CA GLY A 118 -7.98 7.81 23.29
C GLY A 118 -6.48 7.52 23.27
N PHE A 119 -6.03 6.43 22.63
CA PHE A 119 -4.63 6.23 22.31
C PHE A 119 -4.27 6.97 21.01
N TYR A 120 -3.00 7.36 20.90
CA TYR A 120 -2.47 8.05 19.72
C TYR A 120 -1.12 7.47 19.34
N ILE A 121 -0.88 7.43 18.03
CA ILE A 121 0.42 7.03 17.49
C ILE A 121 1.03 8.19 16.71
N GLU A 122 2.35 8.30 16.71
CA GLU A 122 3.10 9.33 16.01
C GLU A 122 4.32 8.71 15.37
N ALA A 123 4.59 9.03 14.11
CA ALA A 123 5.82 8.67 13.45
C ALA A 123 6.67 9.94 13.24
N ILE A 124 7.96 9.86 13.59
CA ILE A 124 8.91 10.98 13.51
C ILE A 124 10.08 10.54 12.63
N ASN A 125 10.35 11.28 11.56
CA ASN A 125 11.52 11.04 10.73
C ASN A 125 12.79 11.33 11.55
N VAL A 126 13.64 10.31 11.71
CA VAL A 126 14.84 10.38 12.55
C VAL A 126 15.84 11.42 12.08
N LYS A 127 15.87 11.71 10.77
CA LYS A 127 16.85 12.62 10.16
C LYS A 127 16.36 14.06 10.06
N THR A 128 15.07 14.25 9.70
CA THR A 128 14.51 15.59 9.43
C THR A 128 13.66 16.11 10.57
N GLU A 129 13.36 15.25 11.55
CA GLU A 129 12.48 15.54 12.69
C GLU A 129 11.03 15.90 12.29
N THR A 130 10.66 15.69 11.02
CA THR A 130 9.28 15.85 10.58
C THR A 130 8.41 14.75 11.20
N THR A 131 7.18 15.11 11.56
CA THR A 131 6.26 14.23 12.29
C THR A 131 4.90 14.18 11.62
N THR A 132 4.21 13.03 11.76
CA THR A 132 2.78 12.91 11.40
C THR A 132 1.87 13.69 12.35
N GLY A 133 2.41 14.15 13.50
CA GLY A 133 1.57 14.49 14.65
C GLY A 133 0.91 13.26 15.27
N LYS A 134 0.11 13.49 16.31
CA LYS A 134 -0.60 12.42 17.00
C LYS A 134 -1.82 11.98 16.18
N VAL A 135 -1.77 10.79 15.63
CA VAL A 135 -2.86 10.15 14.89
C VAL A 135 -3.66 9.27 15.86
N PRO A 136 -4.99 9.39 15.92
CA PRO A 136 -5.79 8.58 16.82
C PRO A 136 -5.74 7.10 16.41
N VAL A 137 -5.75 6.23 17.41
CA VAL A 137 -5.90 4.79 17.25
C VAL A 137 -7.39 4.46 17.41
N GLU A 138 -7.92 3.61 16.56
CA GLU A 138 -9.29 3.11 16.66
C GLU A 138 -9.47 2.23 17.91
N SER A 139 -10.70 2.08 18.38
CA SER A 139 -11.00 1.31 19.61
C SER A 139 -10.54 -0.16 19.55
N ASP A 140 -10.47 -0.74 18.36
CA ASP A 140 -9.98 -2.10 18.11
C ASP A 140 -8.46 -2.18 17.86
N GLY A 141 -7.76 -1.04 18.03
CA GLY A 141 -6.32 -0.90 17.95
C GLY A 141 -5.76 -0.56 16.58
N TYR A 142 -6.58 -0.45 15.53
CA TYR A 142 -6.09 -0.10 14.19
C TYR A 142 -5.76 1.38 14.06
N PHE A 143 -4.80 1.68 13.18
CA PHE A 143 -4.41 3.04 12.81
C PHE A 143 -3.82 3.07 11.40
N ASP A 144 -3.89 4.25 10.77
CA ASP A 144 -3.26 4.53 9.49
C ASP A 144 -2.40 5.79 9.57
N LEU A 145 -1.15 5.69 9.11
CA LEU A 145 -0.21 6.81 9.02
C LEU A 145 0.03 7.15 7.56
N GLU A 146 0.03 8.45 7.27
CA GLU A 146 0.40 9.01 5.97
C GLU A 146 1.77 9.68 6.11
N LEU A 147 2.75 9.21 5.35
CA LEU A 147 4.15 9.59 5.46
C LEU A 147 4.69 10.07 4.11
N MET A 148 5.49 11.14 4.15
CA MET A 148 6.18 11.68 2.98
C MET A 148 7.67 11.36 3.06
N PRO A 149 8.23 10.59 2.12
CA PRO A 149 9.65 10.30 2.12
C PRO A 149 10.44 11.52 1.62
N GLU A 150 11.41 11.96 2.41
CA GLU A 150 12.22 13.14 2.13
C GLU A 150 13.64 12.79 1.62
N ASN A 151 14.09 11.56 1.88
CA ASN A 151 15.42 11.07 1.55
C ASN A 151 15.33 9.77 0.74
N ASP A 152 16.47 9.28 0.25
CA ASP A 152 16.55 7.97 -0.42
C ASP A 152 16.25 6.84 0.57
N LEU A 153 16.78 6.94 1.78
CA LEU A 153 16.46 6.08 2.92
C LEU A 153 15.81 6.93 3.99
N ASN A 154 14.61 6.56 4.40
CA ASN A 154 13.86 7.21 5.46
C ASN A 154 13.64 6.22 6.60
N GLU A 155 13.91 6.67 7.79
CA GLU A 155 13.65 5.96 9.04
C GLU A 155 12.74 6.83 9.90
N TYR A 156 11.64 6.26 10.35
CA TYR A 156 10.71 6.94 11.25
C TYR A 156 10.62 6.16 12.54
N SER A 157 10.90 6.82 13.67
CA SER A 157 10.65 6.27 15.00
C SER A 157 9.16 6.35 15.32
N ILE A 158 8.66 5.38 16.06
CA ILE A 158 7.24 5.30 16.45
C ILE A 158 7.12 5.62 17.94
N ASN A 159 6.24 6.55 18.26
CA ASN A 159 5.82 6.87 19.62
C ASN A 159 4.35 6.49 19.81
N LEU A 160 4.04 5.82 20.89
CA LEU A 160 2.68 5.50 21.33
C LEU A 160 2.33 6.34 22.55
N TYR A 161 1.15 6.93 22.56
CA TYR A 161 0.63 7.72 23.66
C TYR A 161 -0.66 7.12 24.20
N GLY A 162 -0.79 7.04 25.49
CA GLY A 162 -2.01 6.61 26.16
C GLY A 162 -3.08 7.71 26.20
N PHE A 163 -4.24 7.36 26.73
CA PHE A 163 -5.39 8.26 26.86
C PHE A 163 -5.11 9.51 27.71
N ASP A 164 -4.12 9.47 28.59
CA ASP A 164 -3.65 10.61 29.40
C ASP A 164 -2.58 11.46 28.68
N GLY A 165 -2.22 11.07 27.46
CA GLY A 165 -1.21 11.71 26.64
C GLY A 165 0.23 11.41 27.02
N SER A 166 0.47 10.50 27.99
CA SER A 166 1.81 10.02 28.34
C SER A 166 2.34 9.02 27.31
N LEU A 167 3.66 8.95 27.15
CA LEU A 167 4.32 7.93 26.35
C LEU A 167 4.11 6.56 26.99
N VAL A 168 3.70 5.60 26.17
CA VAL A 168 3.49 4.20 26.53
C VAL A 168 4.65 3.37 26.00
N GLU A 169 5.16 2.47 26.83
CA GLU A 169 6.23 1.57 26.43
C GLU A 169 5.71 0.49 25.49
N ILE A 170 6.35 0.39 24.32
CA ILE A 170 6.07 -0.62 23.31
C ILE A 170 6.89 -1.88 23.67
N ASP A 171 6.31 -3.05 23.44
CA ASP A 171 7.03 -4.33 23.61
C ASP A 171 8.29 -4.36 22.74
N GLU A 172 9.40 -4.81 23.33
CA GLU A 172 10.72 -4.82 22.69
C GLU A 172 10.81 -5.74 21.46
N ASN A 173 9.90 -6.72 21.33
CA ASN A 173 9.81 -7.59 20.15
C ASN A 173 8.95 -6.99 19.04
N SER A 174 8.28 -5.87 19.31
CA SER A 174 7.47 -5.16 18.32
C SER A 174 8.32 -4.21 17.48
N PRO A 175 7.94 -3.96 16.20
CA PRO A 175 8.59 -2.95 15.39
C PRO A 175 8.41 -1.57 16.05
N ASN A 176 9.50 -0.86 16.25
CA ASN A 176 9.54 0.49 16.81
C ASN A 176 9.97 1.55 15.78
N ALA A 177 10.17 1.13 14.53
CA ALA A 177 10.56 2.01 13.43
C ALA A 177 9.96 1.55 12.10
N ILE A 178 9.74 2.52 11.21
CA ILE A 178 9.34 2.30 9.82
C ILE A 178 10.54 2.63 8.94
N ILE A 179 10.96 1.69 8.10
CA ILE A 179 12.08 1.87 7.16
C ILE A 179 11.53 1.90 5.74
N TYR A 180 11.77 3.00 5.03
CA TYR A 180 11.30 3.18 3.66
C TYR A 180 12.43 3.60 2.72
N ASN A 181 12.62 2.84 1.64
CA ASN A 181 13.61 3.10 0.61
C ASN A 181 12.96 3.68 -0.64
N CYS A 182 13.38 4.86 -1.06
CA CYS A 182 12.96 5.42 -2.33
C CYS A 182 13.67 4.71 -3.49
N GLN A 183 12.90 4.10 -4.37
CA GLN A 183 13.42 3.56 -5.61
C GLN A 183 13.55 4.69 -6.63
N ALA A 184 14.66 4.72 -7.37
CA ALA A 184 14.77 5.58 -8.54
C ALA A 184 13.68 5.18 -9.53
N VAL A 185 12.82 6.12 -9.89
CA VAL A 185 11.85 5.90 -10.98
C VAL A 185 12.69 5.69 -12.24
N ALA A 186 12.65 4.49 -12.81
CA ALA A 186 13.32 4.19 -14.05
C ALA A 186 12.81 5.16 -15.13
N GLY A 187 13.63 6.12 -15.56
CA GLY A 187 13.29 7.05 -16.64
C GLY A 187 13.47 8.53 -16.36
N THR A 188 13.95 8.98 -15.20
CA THR A 188 14.35 10.38 -15.01
C THR A 188 15.82 10.55 -15.42
N PRO A 189 16.12 11.26 -16.53
CA PRO A 189 17.52 11.59 -16.85
C PRO A 189 18.04 12.48 -15.73
N THR A 190 19.13 12.07 -15.10
CA THR A 190 19.97 12.96 -14.27
C THR A 190 20.49 14.08 -15.17
N VAL A 191 20.06 15.30 -14.92
CA VAL A 191 20.65 16.53 -15.49
C VAL A 191 21.91 16.86 -14.74
#